data_16fba1d20adef9f0a074795378ddc487
#
_entry.id   16fba1d20adef9f0a074795378ddc487
#
_cell.length_a   1.000
_cell.length_b   1.000
_cell.length_c   1.000
_cell.angle_alpha   90.00
_cell.angle_beta   90.00
_cell.angle_gamma   90.00
#
_symmetry.space_group_name_H-M   'P 1'
#
loop_
_entity.id
_entity.type
_entity.pdbx_description
1 polymer ?
#
loop_
_entity_poly.entity_id
_entity_poly.type
_entity_poly.pdbx_seq_one_letter_code
_entity_poly.pdbx_strand_id
1 'polypeptide(L)'
;MVTKTNVKITPDWDRDGFLIITNASTLKRYKELLDSKRSIRFEDFDMFCAFTDERFNIGLKSIRPLNDGEKICSLGAGVFGTKDGIDRFFKAQRKTDDIIAEECNPQEVYYYEYNNYESCINFEGDLGAIRKVASIWG
;
A
#
# COMPACT_ATOMS: atom_id res chain seq x y z
N MET A 1 0.00 24.12 -0.73
CA MET A 1 -1.08 23.18 -0.50
C MET A 1 -1.49 22.50 -1.78
N VAL A 2 -1.63 21.23 -1.72
CA VAL A 2 -2.00 20.46 -2.91
C VAL A 2 -3.49 20.56 -3.14
N THR A 3 -3.86 20.85 -4.35
CA THR A 3 -5.26 20.79 -4.74
C THR A 3 -5.50 19.53 -5.50
N LYS A 4 -6.34 18.68 -4.99
CA LYS A 4 -6.72 17.46 -5.68
C LYS A 4 -7.74 17.69 -6.79
N THR A 5 -8.19 18.91 -6.90
CA THR A 5 -9.29 19.25 -7.77
C THR A 5 -8.93 19.30 -9.24
N ASN A 6 -7.66 19.33 -9.55
CA ASN A 6 -7.22 19.41 -10.94
C ASN A 6 -7.32 18.07 -11.65
N VAL A 7 -7.61 17.03 -10.90
CA VAL A 7 -7.78 15.72 -11.48
C VAL A 7 -9.22 15.54 -11.87
N LYS A 8 -9.44 15.45 -13.14
CA LYS A 8 -10.77 15.16 -13.66
C LYS A 8 -10.73 13.82 -14.35
N ILE A 9 -11.56 12.92 -13.89
CA ILE A 9 -11.86 11.75 -14.67
C ILE A 9 -13.15 12.05 -15.39
N THR A 10 -13.02 12.28 -16.66
CA THR A 10 -14.18 12.40 -17.51
C THR A 10 -14.49 11.02 -18.06
N PRO A 11 -15.64 10.46 -17.72
CA PRO A 11 -16.02 9.20 -18.30
C PRO A 11 -16.22 9.45 -19.79
N ASP A 12 -15.25 9.04 -20.54
CA ASP A 12 -15.33 9.06 -21.98
C ASP A 12 -15.34 7.62 -22.40
N TRP A 13 -16.54 7.11 -22.56
CA TRP A 13 -16.73 5.73 -22.96
C TRP A 13 -16.45 5.62 -24.44
N ASP A 14 -15.35 4.99 -24.77
CA ASP A 14 -15.03 4.70 -26.13
C ASP A 14 -16.02 3.67 -26.68
N ARG A 15 -15.82 3.25 -27.92
CA ARG A 15 -16.73 2.31 -28.57
C ARG A 15 -16.89 1.01 -27.84
N ASP A 16 -15.90 0.66 -27.03
CA ASP A 16 -15.91 -0.60 -26.30
C ASP A 16 -16.39 -0.42 -24.87
N GLY A 17 -16.74 0.79 -24.48
CA GLY A 17 -17.25 1.09 -23.17
C GLY A 17 -16.18 1.22 -22.10
N PHE A 18 -14.94 1.41 -22.49
CA PHE A 18 -13.86 1.59 -21.52
C PHE A 18 -13.77 3.02 -21.06
N LEU A 19 -13.47 3.18 -19.77
CA LEU A 19 -13.22 4.48 -19.19
C LEU A 19 -11.85 4.98 -19.63
N ILE A 20 -11.81 6.16 -20.23
CA ILE A 20 -10.57 6.77 -20.65
C ILE A 20 -10.12 7.75 -19.57
N ILE A 21 -8.89 7.56 -19.10
CA ILE A 21 -8.28 8.46 -18.14
C ILE A 21 -7.66 9.63 -18.88
N THR A 22 -8.11 10.82 -18.54
CA THR A 22 -7.70 12.03 -19.25
C THR A 22 -6.59 12.80 -18.58
N ASN A 23 -6.22 12.43 -17.35
CA ASN A 23 -5.17 13.13 -16.61
C ASN A 23 -4.03 12.19 -16.21
N ALA A 24 -3.03 12.09 -17.07
CA ALA A 24 -1.88 11.22 -16.84
C ALA A 24 -1.02 11.65 -15.65
N SER A 25 -1.06 12.92 -15.26
CA SER A 25 -0.21 13.41 -14.16
C SER A 25 -0.62 12.82 -12.81
N THR A 26 -1.90 12.52 -12.64
CA THR A 26 -2.36 11.86 -11.41
C THR A 26 -1.84 10.45 -11.30
N LEU A 27 -1.82 9.71 -12.41
CA LEU A 27 -1.25 8.36 -12.39
C LEU A 27 0.24 8.39 -12.09
N LYS A 28 0.95 9.36 -12.62
CA LYS A 28 2.37 9.53 -12.30
C LYS A 28 2.55 9.76 -10.81
N ARG A 29 1.74 10.65 -10.22
CA ARG A 29 1.79 10.93 -8.79
C ARG A 29 1.45 9.71 -7.96
N TYR A 30 0.43 8.98 -8.36
CA TYR A 30 0.06 7.75 -7.67
C TYR A 30 1.21 6.72 -7.68
N LYS A 31 1.87 6.56 -8.81
CA LYS A 31 3.02 5.64 -8.92
C LYS A 31 4.16 6.07 -8.02
N GLU A 32 4.45 7.37 -7.96
CA GLU A 32 5.47 7.91 -7.07
C GLU A 32 5.16 7.61 -5.61
N LEU A 33 3.91 7.79 -5.21
CA LEU A 33 3.48 7.52 -3.85
C LEU A 33 3.48 6.03 -3.53
N LEU A 34 3.13 5.18 -4.49
CA LEU A 34 3.27 3.73 -4.32
C LEU A 34 4.71 3.32 -4.10
N ASP A 35 5.63 3.88 -4.87
CA ASP A 35 7.05 3.59 -4.72
C ASP A 35 7.55 4.05 -3.35
N SER A 36 7.11 5.21 -2.91
CA SER A 36 7.41 5.70 -1.57
C SER A 36 6.90 4.74 -0.49
N LYS A 37 5.67 4.25 -0.65
CA LYS A 37 5.10 3.29 0.30
C LYS A 37 5.86 1.97 0.32
N ARG A 38 6.28 1.49 -0.85
CA ARG A 38 7.05 0.25 -0.96
C ARG A 38 8.46 0.38 -0.42
N SER A 39 8.99 1.59 -0.30
CA SER A 39 10.31 1.83 0.25
C SER A 39 10.35 1.79 1.77
N ILE A 40 9.20 1.74 2.42
CA ILE A 40 9.11 1.59 3.87
C ILE A 40 9.59 0.19 4.23
N ARG A 41 10.62 0.09 5.06
CA ARG A 41 11.30 -1.17 5.33
C ARG A 41 11.02 -1.62 6.76
N PHE A 42 10.85 -2.93 6.92
CA PHE A 42 10.61 -3.52 8.25
C PHE A 42 11.71 -3.17 9.23
N GLU A 43 12.95 -3.21 8.79
CA GLU A 43 14.10 -3.00 9.68
C GLU A 43 14.13 -1.62 10.34
N ASP A 44 13.49 -0.63 9.71
CA ASP A 44 13.41 0.72 10.29
C ASP A 44 12.35 0.80 11.41
N PHE A 45 11.59 -0.26 11.63
CA PHE A 45 10.49 -0.30 12.57
C PHE A 45 10.59 -1.47 13.56
N ASP A 46 11.78 -1.99 13.75
CA ASP A 46 11.98 -3.14 14.64
C ASP A 46 11.08 -4.32 14.26
N MET A 47 11.01 -4.59 12.98
CA MET A 47 10.27 -5.69 12.38
C MET A 47 11.18 -6.53 11.50
N PHE A 48 10.82 -7.77 11.29
CA PHE A 48 11.58 -8.67 10.43
C PHE A 48 10.69 -9.78 9.88
N CYS A 49 11.21 -10.46 8.88
CA CYS A 49 10.55 -11.60 8.25
C CYS A 49 11.32 -12.87 8.57
N ALA A 50 10.63 -13.94 8.95
CA ALA A 50 11.26 -15.21 9.22
C ALA A 50 10.28 -16.35 8.99
N PHE A 51 10.76 -17.41 8.35
CA PHE A 51 9.95 -18.64 8.12
C PHE A 51 10.57 -19.86 8.77
N THR A 52 11.68 -19.70 9.47
CA THR A 52 12.33 -20.79 10.22
C THR A 52 12.78 -20.24 11.57
N ASP A 53 13.02 -21.15 12.52
CA ASP A 53 13.50 -20.77 13.84
C ASP A 53 14.86 -20.08 13.76
N GLU A 54 15.72 -20.55 12.87
CA GLU A 54 17.02 -19.93 12.65
C GLU A 54 16.88 -18.48 12.18
N ARG A 55 16.03 -18.26 11.18
CA ARG A 55 15.77 -16.92 10.66
C ARG A 55 15.12 -16.02 11.70
N PHE A 56 14.22 -16.59 12.50
CA PHE A 56 13.61 -15.86 13.60
C PHE A 56 14.66 -15.36 14.59
N ASN A 57 15.59 -16.22 14.97
CA ASN A 57 16.65 -15.84 15.91
C ASN A 57 17.56 -14.75 15.32
N ILE A 58 17.85 -14.84 14.03
CA ILE A 58 18.63 -13.79 13.34
C ILE A 58 17.85 -12.48 13.36
N GLY A 59 16.57 -12.51 13.03
CA GLY A 59 15.73 -11.33 13.03
C GLY A 59 15.62 -10.70 14.41
N LEU A 60 15.45 -11.53 15.44
CA LEU A 60 15.35 -11.06 16.80
C LEU A 60 16.59 -10.29 17.24
N LYS A 61 17.76 -10.69 16.76
CA LYS A 61 19.01 -9.99 17.03
C LYS A 61 19.19 -8.72 16.21
N SER A 62 18.45 -8.59 15.12
CA SER A 62 18.57 -7.43 14.22
C SER A 62 17.80 -6.21 14.70
N ILE A 63 16.84 -6.39 15.58
CA ILE A 63 16.05 -5.30 16.14
C ILE A 63 16.67 -4.82 17.46
N ARG A 64 16.14 -3.71 17.97
CA ARG A 64 16.60 -3.23 19.28
C ARG A 64 16.35 -4.28 20.38
N PRO A 65 17.10 -4.26 21.45
CA PRO A 65 16.81 -5.13 22.59
C PRO A 65 15.40 -4.91 23.13
N LEU A 66 14.75 -6.00 23.49
CA LEU A 66 13.41 -5.92 24.06
C LEU A 66 13.47 -5.42 25.49
N ASN A 67 12.49 -4.63 25.87
CA ASN A 67 12.32 -4.20 27.26
C ASN A 67 11.78 -5.35 28.09
N ASP A 68 11.89 -5.23 29.41
CA ASP A 68 11.35 -6.24 30.34
C ASP A 68 9.85 -6.41 30.08
N GLY A 69 9.45 -7.67 29.89
CA GLY A 69 8.05 -8.00 29.63
C GLY A 69 7.57 -7.73 28.22
N GLU A 70 8.41 -7.13 27.40
CA GLU A 70 8.05 -6.88 26.01
C GLU A 70 8.11 -8.18 25.21
N LYS A 71 7.13 -8.38 24.33
CA LYS A 71 7.03 -9.57 23.51
C LYS A 71 7.08 -9.24 22.04
N ILE A 72 7.57 -10.19 21.26
CA ILE A 72 7.48 -10.10 19.80
C ILE A 72 6.08 -10.52 19.37
N CYS A 73 5.48 -9.70 18.53
CA CYS A 73 4.17 -9.97 17.96
C CYS A 73 4.31 -10.57 16.57
N SER A 74 3.40 -11.45 16.23
CA SER A 74 3.32 -12.03 14.89
C SER A 74 2.14 -11.41 14.13
N LEU A 75 2.38 -11.00 12.90
CA LEU A 75 1.32 -10.54 12.00
C LEU A 75 0.82 -11.65 11.08
N GLY A 76 1.41 -12.85 11.20
CA GLY A 76 1.18 -13.92 10.23
C GLY A 76 2.10 -13.75 9.03
N ALA A 77 2.06 -14.71 8.12
CA ALA A 77 2.87 -14.71 6.90
C ALA A 77 4.37 -14.48 7.15
N GLY A 78 4.86 -14.89 8.32
CA GLY A 78 6.29 -14.79 8.63
C GLY A 78 6.75 -13.40 9.04
N VAL A 79 5.85 -12.48 9.34
CA VAL A 79 6.21 -11.11 9.75
C VAL A 79 6.10 -10.97 11.26
N PHE A 80 7.16 -10.46 11.88
CA PHE A 80 7.27 -10.29 13.32
C PHE A 80 7.80 -8.89 13.66
N GLY A 81 7.47 -8.42 14.85
CA GLY A 81 8.01 -7.15 15.32
C GLY A 81 7.54 -6.81 16.72
N THR A 82 8.07 -5.73 17.26
CA THR A 82 7.55 -5.17 18.49
C THR A 82 6.20 -4.51 18.22
N LYS A 83 5.34 -4.48 19.22
CA LYS A 83 4.04 -3.81 19.05
C LYS A 83 4.20 -2.35 18.64
N ASP A 84 5.12 -1.65 19.28
CA ASP A 84 5.41 -0.26 18.96
C ASP A 84 5.90 -0.11 17.51
N GLY A 85 6.82 -0.97 17.09
CA GLY A 85 7.34 -0.95 15.73
C GLY A 85 6.26 -1.22 14.70
N ILE A 86 5.43 -2.21 14.96
CA ILE A 86 4.30 -2.56 14.09
C ILE A 86 3.34 -1.37 13.97
N ASP A 87 2.99 -0.76 15.08
CA ASP A 87 2.07 0.39 15.07
C ASP A 87 2.66 1.55 14.26
N ARG A 88 3.95 1.85 14.43
CA ARG A 88 4.62 2.90 13.67
C ARG A 88 4.71 2.57 12.18
N PHE A 89 4.92 1.31 11.85
CA PHE A 89 4.98 0.86 10.47
C PHE A 89 3.64 1.10 9.75
N PHE A 90 2.54 0.65 10.35
CA PHE A 90 1.22 0.86 9.76
C PHE A 90 0.84 2.34 9.71
N LYS A 91 1.27 3.11 10.69
CA LYS A 91 1.04 4.55 10.69
C LYS A 91 1.77 5.23 9.54
N ALA A 92 3.00 4.81 9.25
CA ALA A 92 3.75 5.33 8.12
C ALA A 92 3.09 4.98 6.79
N GLN A 93 2.60 3.75 6.65
CA GLN A 93 1.87 3.35 5.45
C GLN A 93 0.57 4.13 5.30
N ARG A 94 -0.16 4.29 6.39
CA ARG A 94 -1.42 5.04 6.37
C ARG A 94 -1.21 6.50 6.00
N LYS A 95 -0.11 7.09 6.43
CA LYS A 95 0.24 8.45 6.05
C LYS A 95 0.37 8.60 4.55
N THR A 96 1.00 7.65 3.88
CA THR A 96 1.10 7.65 2.43
C THR A 96 -0.27 7.48 1.78
N ASP A 97 -1.09 6.57 2.30
CA ASP A 97 -2.46 6.39 1.79
C ASP A 97 -3.28 7.68 1.93
N ASP A 98 -3.11 8.40 3.01
CA ASP A 98 -3.80 9.68 3.22
C ASP A 98 -3.38 10.72 2.17
N ILE A 99 -2.11 10.73 1.80
CA ILE A 99 -1.62 11.60 0.73
C ILE A 99 -2.24 11.20 -0.61
N ILE A 100 -2.28 9.90 -0.88
CA ILE A 100 -2.92 9.40 -2.10
C ILE A 100 -4.39 9.83 -2.15
N ALA A 101 -5.10 9.67 -1.04
CA ALA A 101 -6.50 10.05 -0.97
C ALA A 101 -6.72 11.54 -1.20
N GLU A 102 -5.76 12.36 -0.80
CA GLU A 102 -5.84 13.80 -0.97
C GLU A 102 -5.46 14.25 -2.38
N GLU A 103 -4.43 13.63 -2.98
CA GLU A 103 -3.85 14.10 -4.24
C GLU A 103 -4.32 13.34 -5.47
N CYS A 104 -4.88 12.16 -5.30
CA CYS A 104 -5.24 11.30 -6.41
C CYS A 104 -6.75 11.15 -6.52
N ASN A 105 -7.21 10.71 -7.68
CA ASN A 105 -8.62 10.45 -7.93
C ASN A 105 -8.88 8.95 -7.78
N PRO A 106 -9.88 8.54 -7.00
CA PRO A 106 -10.14 7.13 -6.77
C PRO A 106 -10.47 6.34 -8.04
N GLN A 107 -11.14 6.94 -9.01
CA GLN A 107 -11.44 6.24 -10.27
C GLN A 107 -10.18 5.96 -11.08
N GLU A 108 -9.23 6.90 -11.10
CA GLU A 108 -7.95 6.67 -11.77
C GLU A 108 -7.14 5.59 -11.08
N VAL A 109 -7.13 5.60 -9.75
CA VAL A 109 -6.45 4.57 -8.99
C VAL A 109 -7.08 3.21 -9.23
N TYR A 110 -8.40 3.15 -9.21
CA TYR A 110 -9.12 1.93 -9.53
C TYR A 110 -8.75 1.39 -10.91
N TYR A 111 -8.78 2.26 -11.91
CA TYR A 111 -8.48 1.88 -13.28
C TYR A 111 -7.04 1.37 -13.41
N TYR A 112 -6.10 2.06 -12.78
CA TYR A 112 -4.71 1.66 -12.79
C TYR A 112 -4.53 0.28 -12.11
N GLU A 113 -5.11 0.10 -10.95
CA GLU A 113 -5.00 -1.17 -10.22
C GLU A 113 -5.69 -2.31 -10.97
N TYR A 114 -6.82 -2.03 -11.57
CA TYR A 114 -7.51 -3.02 -12.40
C TYR A 114 -6.60 -3.51 -13.53
N ASN A 115 -5.91 -2.60 -14.21
CA ASN A 115 -5.02 -2.96 -15.30
C ASN A 115 -3.79 -3.71 -14.84
N ASN A 116 -3.36 -3.52 -13.59
CA ASN A 116 -2.24 -4.26 -13.03
C ASN A 116 -2.61 -5.66 -12.57
N TYR A 117 -3.89 -5.95 -12.48
CA TYR A 117 -4.38 -7.31 -12.25
C TYR A 117 -4.79 -7.99 -13.55
N GLU A 118 -4.22 -7.58 -14.63
CA GLU A 118 -4.60 -8.08 -15.97
C GLU A 118 -4.42 -9.57 -16.13
N SER A 119 -3.48 -10.16 -15.43
CA SER A 119 -3.32 -11.61 -15.44
C SER A 119 -4.52 -12.30 -14.79
N CYS A 120 -5.30 -11.57 -14.04
CA CYS A 120 -6.53 -12.01 -13.41
C CYS A 120 -7.67 -11.25 -14.07
N ILE A 121 -7.81 -11.39 -15.35
CA ILE A 121 -8.77 -10.63 -16.16
C ILE A 121 -10.22 -10.95 -15.85
N ASN A 122 -10.41 -11.74 -14.84
CA ASN A 122 -11.72 -12.13 -14.39
C ASN A 122 -12.07 -11.33 -13.13
N PHE A 123 -12.96 -11.90 -12.40
CA PHE A 123 -13.50 -11.42 -11.15
C PHE A 123 -12.41 -10.99 -10.14
N GLU A 124 -11.29 -11.69 -10.09
CA GLU A 124 -10.25 -11.41 -9.11
C GLU A 124 -9.56 -10.08 -9.35
N GLY A 125 -9.30 -9.75 -10.60
CA GLY A 125 -8.70 -8.46 -10.94
C GLY A 125 -9.56 -7.29 -10.52
N ASP A 126 -10.87 -7.41 -10.74
CA ASP A 126 -11.82 -6.38 -10.34
C ASP A 126 -11.88 -6.24 -8.81
N LEU A 127 -11.96 -7.37 -8.10
CA LEU A 127 -11.96 -7.33 -6.64
C LEU A 127 -10.67 -6.76 -6.07
N GLY A 128 -9.53 -7.08 -6.67
CA GLY A 128 -8.26 -6.54 -6.23
C GLY A 128 -8.24 -5.02 -6.32
N ALA A 129 -8.71 -4.48 -7.44
CA ALA A 129 -8.77 -3.04 -7.63
C ALA A 129 -9.74 -2.37 -6.64
N ILE A 130 -10.91 -2.97 -6.43
CA ILE A 130 -11.88 -2.46 -5.47
C ILE A 130 -11.30 -2.44 -4.06
N ARG A 131 -10.63 -3.51 -3.63
CA ARG A 131 -10.01 -3.57 -2.32
C ARG A 131 -8.95 -2.50 -2.14
N LYS A 132 -8.16 -2.25 -3.18
CA LYS A 132 -7.12 -1.24 -3.13
C LYS A 132 -7.72 0.15 -2.92
N VAL A 133 -8.74 0.48 -3.68
CA VAL A 133 -9.43 1.76 -3.53
C VAL A 133 -10.07 1.87 -2.15
N ALA A 134 -10.75 0.83 -1.70
CA ALA A 134 -11.38 0.82 -0.38
C ALA A 134 -10.36 0.99 0.74
N SER A 135 -9.18 0.40 0.62
CA SER A 135 -8.15 0.53 1.66
C SER A 135 -7.61 1.94 1.77
N ILE A 136 -7.64 2.73 0.69
CA ILE A 136 -7.14 4.10 0.67
C ILE A 136 -8.21 5.09 1.08
N TRP A 137 -9.42 4.96 0.54
CA TRP A 137 -10.49 5.93 0.77
C TRP A 137 -11.51 5.51 1.82
N GLY A 138 -11.41 4.33 2.31
CA GLY A 138 -12.33 3.82 3.32
C GLY A 138 -13.61 3.32 2.74
#